data_6b1d0e1547db788f793e9d3ff9a7362a
#
_entry.id   6b1d0e1547db788f793e9d3ff9a7362a
#
_cell.length_a   1.000
_cell.length_b   1.000
_cell.length_c   1.000
_cell.angle_alpha   90.00
_cell.angle_beta   90.00
_cell.angle_gamma   90.00
#
_symmetry.space_group_name_H-M   'P 1'
#
loop_
_entity.id
_entity.type
_entity.pdbx_description
1 polymer ?
#
loop_
_entity_poly.entity_id
_entity_poly.type
_entity_poly.pdbx_seq_one_letter_code
_entity_poly.pdbx_strand_id
1 'polypeptide(L)'
;MKWRPHNGQRSRIAVCYGVSVLSGNIQKQPSGFQKVRSPLSFITVAAHAKINLTLYVGNKRSDGYHDIDSIMHQIVLSDEITVSADDSLHLTVAEGTAPAGEDNLMWTAARRFLDAASLTKGLSMILKKRIPSPAGMGGGSADAAAVLLAANEVYDHPLSQDELLSLAAGLGADVPFCLAGGCARCQGIGEKMTPVTPWHGLPLVIVRPAVSVSTGAAYAQIDASSHKRPDTTEQMVQALEEKNISLLSASLMNHFEEGLFPQEDELARTSEVLSRFGRPFQMTGSGSAFFLIADDLKEASHIAETISREHPAWYTAVTETL
;
A
#
# COMPACT_ATOMS: atom_id res chain seq x y z
N MET A 1 -22.39 13.34 1.67
CA MET A 1 -22.88 13.24 0.28
C MET A 1 -22.91 11.75 -0.07
N LYS A 2 -24.08 11.14 -0.30
CA LYS A 2 -24.21 9.68 -0.53
C LYS A 2 -23.75 9.36 -1.96
N TRP A 3 -22.69 8.58 -2.08
CA TRP A 3 -22.23 8.03 -3.35
C TRP A 3 -23.25 7.01 -3.88
N ARG A 4 -23.72 7.12 -5.15
CA ARG A 4 -24.58 6.14 -5.83
C ARG A 4 -23.87 5.63 -7.08
N PRO A 5 -23.77 4.31 -7.29
CA PRO A 5 -23.26 3.76 -8.55
C PRO A 5 -24.30 3.85 -9.68
N HIS A 6 -23.85 4.17 -10.89
CA HIS A 6 -24.65 4.13 -12.12
C HIS A 6 -24.94 2.67 -12.53
N ASN A 7 -26.22 2.41 -12.82
CA ASN A 7 -26.75 1.15 -13.35
C ASN A 7 -26.33 0.88 -14.80
N GLY A 8 -25.91 -0.37 -15.06
CA GLY A 8 -26.08 -1.02 -16.36
C GLY A 8 -24.81 -1.52 -17.02
N GLN A 9 -24.40 -2.70 -16.68
CA GLN A 9 -24.00 -3.85 -17.50
C GLN A 9 -23.15 -4.82 -16.69
N ARG A 10 -23.59 -6.07 -16.58
CA ARG A 10 -22.89 -7.12 -15.84
C ARG A 10 -21.71 -7.66 -16.67
N SER A 11 -20.58 -6.99 -16.62
CA SER A 11 -19.26 -7.61 -16.75
C SER A 11 -18.59 -7.42 -15.39
N ARG A 12 -18.38 -8.53 -14.68
CA ARG A 12 -17.81 -8.55 -13.33
C ARG A 12 -16.30 -8.25 -13.40
N ILE A 13 -15.96 -6.98 -13.52
CA ILE A 13 -14.67 -6.45 -13.10
C ILE A 13 -15.01 -5.52 -11.96
N ALA A 14 -14.74 -5.97 -10.73
CA ALA A 14 -14.81 -5.12 -9.55
C ALA A 14 -13.60 -4.15 -9.57
N VAL A 15 -13.70 -3.08 -10.36
CA VAL A 15 -12.75 -1.97 -10.36
C VAL A 15 -13.36 -0.90 -9.45
N CYS A 16 -13.19 -1.04 -8.14
CA CYS A 16 -13.48 0.03 -7.17
C CYS A 16 -12.72 -0.13 -5.85
N TYR A 17 -11.84 -1.13 -5.76
CA TYR A 17 -10.95 -1.32 -4.61
C TYR A 17 -9.58 -1.58 -5.20
N GLY A 18 -8.51 -1.02 -4.64
CA GLY A 18 -7.13 -1.18 -5.12
C GLY A 18 -6.61 -2.62 -5.15
N VAL A 19 -7.48 -3.56 -5.55
CA VAL A 19 -7.25 -5.01 -5.60
C VAL A 19 -7.78 -5.53 -6.93
N SER A 20 -6.90 -6.07 -7.77
CA SER A 20 -7.28 -6.77 -9.00
C SER A 20 -7.60 -8.22 -8.69
N VAL A 21 -8.85 -8.66 -8.95
CA VAL A 21 -9.29 -10.05 -8.75
C VAL A 21 -9.09 -10.83 -10.03
N LEU A 22 -8.23 -11.84 -10.01
CA LEU A 22 -8.08 -12.83 -11.08
C LEU A 22 -8.96 -14.04 -10.77
N SER A 23 -10.14 -14.14 -11.41
CA SER A 23 -11.00 -15.32 -11.30
C SER A 23 -10.64 -16.37 -12.36
N GLY A 24 -10.30 -17.58 -11.94
CA GLY A 24 -10.11 -18.71 -12.83
C GLY A 24 -11.45 -19.17 -13.46
N ASN A 25 -11.43 -19.52 -14.76
CA ASN A 25 -12.59 -19.88 -15.58
C ASN A 25 -13.43 -21.01 -15.00
N ILE A 26 -14.71 -20.74 -14.82
CA ILE A 26 -15.75 -21.79 -14.65
C ILE A 26 -16.33 -22.10 -16.03
N GLN A 27 -16.09 -23.32 -16.54
CA GLN A 27 -16.80 -23.82 -17.70
C GLN A 27 -18.29 -23.96 -17.37
N LYS A 28 -19.17 -23.40 -18.23
CA LYS A 28 -20.63 -23.54 -18.14
C LYS A 28 -21.00 -24.97 -18.42
N GLN A 29 -21.61 -25.64 -17.45
CA GLN A 29 -22.41 -26.85 -17.68
C GLN A 29 -23.93 -26.53 -17.74
N PRO A 30 -24.72 -27.30 -18.48
CA PRO A 30 -26.11 -26.97 -18.79
C PRO A 30 -27.07 -27.17 -17.61
N SER A 31 -28.15 -26.39 -17.66
CA SER A 31 -29.24 -26.25 -16.71
C SER A 31 -29.85 -27.56 -16.20
N GLY A 32 -29.98 -27.68 -14.87
CA GLY A 32 -30.90 -28.62 -14.28
C GLY A 32 -30.46 -29.37 -13.03
N PHE A 33 -29.72 -28.71 -12.08
CA PHE A 33 -29.55 -29.28 -10.72
C PHE A 33 -29.36 -28.16 -9.71
N GLN A 34 -29.89 -28.35 -8.48
CA GLN A 34 -29.68 -27.47 -7.33
C GLN A 34 -28.20 -27.10 -7.20
N LYS A 35 -27.93 -25.79 -7.02
CA LYS A 35 -26.57 -25.24 -6.82
C LYS A 35 -25.95 -25.83 -5.56
N VAL A 36 -25.34 -27.02 -5.67
CA VAL A 36 -24.24 -27.37 -4.77
C VAL A 36 -23.02 -26.64 -5.29
N ARG A 37 -22.66 -25.50 -4.68
CA ARG A 37 -21.40 -24.83 -4.98
C ARG A 37 -20.26 -25.79 -4.67
N SER A 38 -19.42 -26.04 -5.66
CA SER A 38 -18.19 -26.83 -5.49
C SER A 38 -17.27 -26.13 -4.48
N PRO A 39 -16.72 -26.83 -3.48
CA PRO A 39 -15.94 -26.24 -2.39
C PRO A 39 -14.47 -25.93 -2.75
N LEU A 40 -14.18 -25.53 -3.98
CA LEU A 40 -12.83 -25.20 -4.44
C LEU A 40 -12.79 -23.84 -5.18
N SER A 41 -13.43 -22.81 -4.64
CA SER A 41 -13.21 -21.46 -5.13
C SER A 41 -12.11 -20.80 -4.28
N PHE A 42 -10.97 -20.58 -4.87
CA PHE A 42 -9.96 -19.66 -4.34
C PHE A 42 -10.05 -18.32 -5.06
N ILE A 43 -9.64 -17.28 -4.37
CA ILE A 43 -9.54 -15.93 -4.91
C ILE A 43 -8.09 -15.48 -4.82
N THR A 44 -7.54 -15.02 -5.92
CA THR A 44 -6.22 -14.40 -5.95
C THR A 44 -6.37 -12.90 -6.15
N VAL A 45 -5.70 -12.13 -5.30
CA VAL A 45 -5.76 -10.66 -5.25
C VAL A 45 -4.36 -10.08 -5.25
N ALA A 46 -4.19 -8.92 -5.88
CA ALA A 46 -2.99 -8.12 -5.79
C ALA A 46 -3.10 -7.14 -4.62
N ALA A 47 -2.16 -7.21 -3.68
CA ALA A 47 -2.04 -6.30 -2.54
C ALA A 47 -1.06 -5.19 -2.92
N HIS A 48 -1.58 -4.05 -3.39
CA HIS A 48 -0.78 -2.96 -3.95
C HIS A 48 -0.07 -2.15 -2.88
N ALA A 49 1.22 -1.86 -3.09
CA ALA A 49 1.99 -0.93 -2.28
C ALA A 49 1.47 0.51 -2.41
N LYS A 50 1.84 1.35 -1.47
CA LYS A 50 1.62 2.81 -1.51
C LYS A 50 2.93 3.56 -1.47
N ILE A 51 2.89 4.80 -1.96
CA ILE A 51 3.88 5.83 -1.69
C ILE A 51 3.21 7.04 -1.06
N ASN A 52 3.99 7.86 -0.34
CA ASN A 52 3.55 9.15 0.15
C ASN A 52 4.17 10.23 -0.77
N LEU A 53 3.36 10.94 -1.54
CA LEU A 53 3.80 12.07 -2.35
C LEU A 53 4.08 13.29 -1.49
N THR A 54 3.30 13.47 -0.42
CA THR A 54 3.62 14.37 0.70
C THR A 54 3.44 13.63 2.01
N LEU A 55 4.24 13.98 3.03
CA LEU A 55 4.07 13.50 4.40
C LEU A 55 4.48 14.56 5.39
N TYR A 56 3.52 15.41 5.73
CA TYR A 56 3.64 16.39 6.80
C TYR A 56 3.37 15.71 8.14
N VAL A 57 4.25 15.93 9.12
CA VAL A 57 4.08 15.48 10.50
C VAL A 57 3.87 16.71 11.37
N GLY A 58 2.67 16.80 11.93
CA GLY A 58 2.27 17.89 12.82
C GLY A 58 2.78 17.70 14.25
N ASN A 59 2.12 18.37 15.18
CA ASN A 59 2.49 18.30 16.59
C ASN A 59 2.12 16.95 17.21
N LYS A 60 2.86 16.57 18.25
CA LYS A 60 2.55 15.42 19.07
C LYS A 60 1.25 15.68 19.85
N ARG A 61 0.35 14.71 19.82
CA ARG A 61 -0.94 14.73 20.51
C ARG A 61 -0.79 14.22 21.95
N SER A 62 -1.80 14.47 22.78
CA SER A 62 -1.84 13.99 24.16
C SER A 62 -1.93 12.45 24.28
N ASP A 63 -2.38 11.76 23.20
CA ASP A 63 -2.45 10.29 23.12
C ASP A 63 -1.11 9.66 22.68
N GLY A 64 -0.07 10.48 22.45
CA GLY A 64 1.28 10.04 22.05
C GLY A 64 1.48 9.90 20.54
N TYR A 65 0.42 10.01 19.73
CA TYR A 65 0.51 10.04 18.27
C TYR A 65 0.80 11.45 17.75
N HIS A 66 1.09 11.55 16.45
CA HIS A 66 1.22 12.84 15.73
C HIS A 66 0.07 12.97 14.74
N ASP A 67 -0.44 14.19 14.59
CA ASP A 67 -1.27 14.49 13.44
C ASP A 67 -0.40 14.48 12.17
N ILE A 68 -0.90 13.89 11.12
CA ILE A 68 -0.26 13.91 9.79
C ILE A 68 -1.18 14.57 8.77
N ASP A 69 -0.59 15.06 7.68
CA ASP A 69 -1.28 15.41 6.44
C ASP A 69 -0.44 14.87 5.28
N SER A 70 -1.00 13.95 4.52
CA SER A 70 -0.25 13.17 3.54
C SER A 70 -1.10 12.86 2.32
N ILE A 71 -0.52 13.01 1.12
CA ILE A 71 -1.08 12.44 -0.10
C ILE A 71 -0.47 11.05 -0.29
N MET A 72 -1.32 10.04 -0.15
CA MET A 72 -0.95 8.65 -0.43
C MET A 72 -1.45 8.24 -1.82
N HIS A 73 -0.61 7.55 -2.58
CA HIS A 73 -0.95 7.02 -3.90
C HIS A 73 -0.56 5.54 -3.98
N GLN A 74 -1.49 4.68 -4.44
CA GLN A 74 -1.16 3.30 -4.75
C GLN A 74 -0.28 3.20 -6.00
N ILE A 75 0.54 2.16 -6.05
CA ILE A 75 1.41 1.83 -7.18
C ILE A 75 1.18 0.39 -7.64
N VAL A 76 1.57 0.07 -8.87
CA VAL A 76 1.37 -1.25 -9.48
C VAL A 76 2.16 -2.36 -8.77
N LEU A 77 3.31 -2.03 -8.17
CA LEU A 77 4.06 -2.99 -7.35
C LEU A 77 3.17 -3.56 -6.26
N SER A 78 3.04 -4.89 -6.23
CA SER A 78 2.09 -5.58 -5.35
C SER A 78 2.60 -6.95 -4.91
N ASP A 79 2.13 -7.39 -3.75
CA ASP A 79 2.17 -8.79 -3.35
C ASP A 79 1.00 -9.55 -3.98
N GLU A 80 1.11 -10.86 -4.09
CA GLU A 80 0.03 -11.73 -4.58
C GLU A 80 -0.46 -12.60 -3.43
N ILE A 81 -1.77 -12.57 -3.19
CA ILE A 81 -2.40 -13.31 -2.09
C ILE A 81 -3.50 -14.18 -2.65
N THR A 82 -3.42 -15.48 -2.37
CA THR A 82 -4.47 -16.43 -2.70
C THR A 82 -5.17 -16.85 -1.42
N VAL A 83 -6.50 -16.75 -1.39
CA VAL A 83 -7.35 -17.08 -0.24
C VAL A 83 -8.41 -18.08 -0.64
N SER A 84 -8.62 -19.08 0.18
CA SER A 84 -9.71 -20.07 0.06
C SER A 84 -10.31 -20.38 1.43
N ALA A 85 -11.57 -20.85 1.44
CA ALA A 85 -12.18 -21.38 2.66
C ALA A 85 -11.47 -22.66 3.10
N ASP A 86 -11.30 -22.83 4.42
CA ASP A 86 -10.70 -24.00 5.04
C ASP A 86 -11.42 -24.31 6.36
N ASP A 87 -11.13 -25.44 7.00
CA ASP A 87 -11.69 -25.77 8.32
C ASP A 87 -10.92 -25.06 9.46
N SER A 88 -9.68 -24.63 9.21
CA SER A 88 -8.85 -23.91 10.15
C SER A 88 -8.09 -22.76 9.45
N LEU A 89 -7.42 -21.91 10.24
CA LEU A 89 -6.66 -20.76 9.71
C LEU A 89 -5.22 -21.22 9.39
N HIS A 90 -4.82 -21.03 8.13
CA HIS A 90 -3.49 -21.35 7.63
C HIS A 90 -2.90 -20.18 6.85
N LEU A 91 -1.59 -19.95 7.01
CA LEU A 91 -0.82 -18.99 6.24
C LEU A 91 0.48 -19.63 5.75
N THR A 92 0.68 -19.62 4.45
CA THR A 92 1.93 -20.07 3.81
C THR A 92 2.57 -18.88 3.09
N VAL A 93 3.85 -18.61 3.36
CA VAL A 93 4.67 -17.66 2.59
C VAL A 93 5.39 -18.47 1.51
N ALA A 94 4.90 -18.40 0.29
CA ALA A 94 5.42 -19.17 -0.85
C ALA A 94 6.64 -18.52 -1.50
N GLU A 95 6.72 -17.18 -1.49
CA GLU A 95 7.83 -16.41 -2.05
C GLU A 95 8.14 -15.22 -1.14
N GLY A 96 9.41 -14.79 -1.11
CA GLY A 96 9.88 -13.65 -0.32
C GLY A 96 10.02 -13.95 1.17
N THR A 97 10.01 -12.89 1.99
CA THR A 97 10.21 -13.00 3.45
C THR A 97 9.12 -12.26 4.20
N ALA A 98 8.38 -13.00 5.02
CA ALA A 98 7.38 -12.47 5.97
C ALA A 98 7.19 -13.50 7.10
N PRO A 99 6.68 -13.11 8.28
CA PRO A 99 6.23 -14.08 9.29
C PRO A 99 5.14 -15.00 8.72
N ALA A 100 5.16 -16.29 9.07
CA ALA A 100 4.20 -17.29 8.58
C ALA A 100 3.13 -17.67 9.63
N GLY A 101 2.87 -16.82 10.63
CA GLY A 101 1.96 -17.11 11.73
C GLY A 101 1.30 -15.87 12.30
N GLU A 102 0.99 -15.90 13.58
CA GLU A 102 0.25 -14.84 14.30
C GLU A 102 0.92 -13.46 14.30
N ASP A 103 2.24 -13.42 14.11
CA ASP A 103 3.02 -12.19 13.95
C ASP A 103 2.79 -11.51 12.58
N ASN A 104 2.10 -12.18 11.64
CA ASN A 104 1.74 -11.60 10.35
C ASN A 104 0.39 -10.90 10.44
N LEU A 105 0.33 -9.64 9.96
CA LEU A 105 -0.91 -8.86 10.02
C LEU A 105 -2.06 -9.50 9.21
N MET A 106 -1.75 -10.30 8.18
CA MET A 106 -2.74 -11.11 7.45
C MET A 106 -3.48 -12.09 8.36
N TRP A 107 -2.74 -12.73 9.28
CA TRP A 107 -3.32 -13.65 10.25
C TRP A 107 -4.33 -12.94 11.16
N THR A 108 -3.93 -11.80 11.70
CA THR A 108 -4.80 -10.97 12.55
C THR A 108 -6.03 -10.47 11.77
N ALA A 109 -5.85 -10.06 10.51
CA ALA A 109 -6.94 -9.63 9.64
C ALA A 109 -7.95 -10.76 9.39
N ALA A 110 -7.45 -11.95 9.03
CA ALA A 110 -8.30 -13.13 8.81
C ALA A 110 -9.06 -13.53 10.08
N ARG A 111 -8.40 -13.56 11.25
CA ARG A 111 -9.04 -13.86 12.54
C ARG A 111 -10.17 -12.89 12.85
N ARG A 112 -9.90 -11.58 12.78
CA ARG A 112 -10.91 -10.55 13.06
C ARG A 112 -12.06 -10.57 12.06
N PHE A 113 -11.79 -10.88 10.79
CA PHE A 113 -12.84 -11.06 9.79
C PHE A 113 -13.76 -12.24 10.14
N LEU A 114 -13.21 -13.41 10.46
CA LEU A 114 -13.98 -14.60 10.82
C LEU A 114 -14.84 -14.36 12.06
N ASP A 115 -14.27 -13.71 13.08
CA ASP A 115 -14.98 -13.35 14.32
C ASP A 115 -16.15 -12.39 14.04
N ALA A 116 -15.90 -11.31 13.28
CA ALA A 116 -16.94 -10.32 12.93
C ALA A 116 -18.06 -10.92 12.09
N ALA A 117 -17.73 -11.83 11.17
CA ALA A 117 -18.69 -12.54 10.34
C ALA A 117 -19.36 -13.74 11.05
N SER A 118 -19.02 -14.01 12.32
CA SER A 118 -19.52 -15.16 13.11
C SER A 118 -19.33 -16.49 12.40
N LEU A 119 -18.19 -16.68 11.71
CA LEU A 119 -17.87 -17.88 10.94
C LEU A 119 -17.09 -18.86 11.82
N THR A 120 -17.51 -20.15 11.80
CA THR A 120 -16.83 -21.25 12.50
C THR A 120 -15.80 -21.96 11.64
N LYS A 121 -15.68 -21.57 10.38
CA LYS A 121 -14.69 -22.02 9.41
C LYS A 121 -13.43 -21.18 9.48
N GLY A 122 -12.36 -21.68 8.82
CA GLY A 122 -11.08 -20.97 8.69
C GLY A 122 -10.81 -20.50 7.27
N LEU A 123 -9.59 -20.05 7.03
CA LEU A 123 -9.07 -19.59 5.75
C LEU A 123 -7.69 -20.21 5.49
N SER A 124 -7.46 -20.68 4.28
CA SER A 124 -6.10 -20.96 3.79
C SER A 124 -5.62 -19.77 2.96
N MET A 125 -4.49 -19.20 3.34
CA MET A 125 -3.88 -18.02 2.72
C MET A 125 -2.48 -18.36 2.21
N ILE A 126 -2.17 -17.99 0.96
CA ILE A 126 -0.84 -18.14 0.36
C ILE A 126 -0.35 -16.76 -0.05
N LEU A 127 0.81 -16.36 0.45
CA LEU A 127 1.45 -15.07 0.18
C LEU A 127 2.68 -15.25 -0.72
N LYS A 128 2.74 -14.47 -1.82
CA LYS A 128 3.98 -14.22 -2.57
C LYS A 128 4.39 -12.77 -2.34
N LYS A 129 5.42 -12.58 -1.52
CA LYS A 129 5.90 -11.27 -1.07
C LYS A 129 6.90 -10.67 -2.05
N ARG A 130 6.57 -9.53 -2.64
CA ARG A 130 7.40 -8.74 -3.58
C ARG A 130 7.68 -7.34 -3.05
N ILE A 131 6.75 -6.76 -2.28
CA ILE A 131 6.94 -5.46 -1.63
C ILE A 131 7.97 -5.63 -0.52
N PRO A 132 9.08 -4.87 -0.53
CA PRO A 132 10.08 -4.96 0.54
C PRO A 132 9.50 -4.53 1.88
N SER A 133 9.90 -5.19 2.98
CA SER A 133 9.40 -4.89 4.32
C SER A 133 10.52 -5.07 5.36
N PRO A 134 10.69 -4.14 6.32
CA PRO A 134 10.03 -2.83 6.40
C PRO A 134 10.61 -1.84 5.37
N ALA A 135 9.78 -0.96 4.80
CA ALA A 135 10.21 -0.02 3.75
C ALA A 135 9.37 1.27 3.66
N GLY A 136 8.39 1.51 4.53
CA GLY A 136 7.52 2.69 4.44
C GLY A 136 6.47 2.62 3.31
N MET A 137 6.30 1.46 2.66
CA MET A 137 5.44 1.25 1.49
C MET A 137 4.09 0.59 1.83
N GLY A 138 3.80 0.37 3.10
CA GLY A 138 2.54 -0.21 3.55
C GLY A 138 2.31 -1.69 3.17
N GLY A 139 3.37 -2.46 2.86
CA GLY A 139 3.22 -3.84 2.35
C GLY A 139 2.39 -4.76 3.26
N GLY A 140 2.68 -4.80 4.56
CA GLY A 140 1.88 -5.61 5.51
C GLY A 140 0.44 -5.12 5.66
N SER A 141 0.21 -3.81 5.55
CA SER A 141 -1.14 -3.22 5.57
C SER A 141 -1.91 -3.55 4.29
N ALA A 142 -1.24 -3.56 3.13
CA ALA A 142 -1.80 -3.98 1.87
C ALA A 142 -2.20 -5.47 1.90
N ASP A 143 -1.33 -6.32 2.46
CA ASP A 143 -1.60 -7.75 2.63
C ASP A 143 -2.83 -7.98 3.51
N ALA A 144 -2.93 -7.28 4.64
CA ALA A 144 -4.08 -7.38 5.55
C ALA A 144 -5.39 -6.90 4.89
N ALA A 145 -5.34 -5.77 4.17
CA ALA A 145 -6.49 -5.26 3.43
C ALA A 145 -6.96 -6.25 2.34
N ALA A 146 -6.03 -6.83 1.60
CA ALA A 146 -6.31 -7.83 0.57
C ALA A 146 -6.95 -9.10 1.17
N VAL A 147 -6.52 -9.54 2.35
CA VAL A 147 -7.16 -10.67 3.06
C VAL A 147 -8.60 -10.32 3.43
N LEU A 148 -8.89 -9.12 3.97
CA LEU A 148 -10.26 -8.72 4.31
C LEU A 148 -11.18 -8.76 3.09
N LEU A 149 -10.72 -8.24 1.94
CA LEU A 149 -11.49 -8.23 0.70
C LEU A 149 -11.69 -9.64 0.15
N ALA A 150 -10.62 -10.45 0.07
CA ALA A 150 -10.68 -11.79 -0.46
C ALA A 150 -11.52 -12.72 0.42
N ALA A 151 -11.41 -12.61 1.74
CA ALA A 151 -12.24 -13.38 2.68
C ALA A 151 -13.72 -13.03 2.53
N ASN A 152 -14.05 -11.76 2.35
CA ASN A 152 -15.42 -11.31 2.13
C ASN A 152 -16.02 -11.89 0.85
N GLU A 153 -15.22 -11.95 -0.23
CA GLU A 153 -15.62 -12.61 -1.48
C GLU A 153 -15.78 -14.14 -1.31
N VAL A 154 -14.81 -14.79 -0.65
CA VAL A 154 -14.82 -16.26 -0.42
C VAL A 154 -16.07 -16.70 0.33
N TYR A 155 -16.53 -15.90 1.28
CA TYR A 155 -17.71 -16.17 2.10
C TYR A 155 -19.01 -15.48 1.63
N ASP A 156 -19.06 -15.01 0.39
CA ASP A 156 -20.26 -14.44 -0.26
C ASP A 156 -20.75 -13.15 0.40
N HIS A 157 -19.80 -12.28 0.78
CA HIS A 157 -20.00 -10.93 1.32
C HIS A 157 -20.77 -10.85 2.66
N PRO A 158 -20.33 -11.57 3.72
CA PRO A 158 -21.00 -11.54 5.01
C PRO A 158 -20.90 -10.17 5.68
N LEU A 159 -19.86 -9.36 5.36
CA LEU A 159 -19.66 -8.04 5.93
C LEU A 159 -19.88 -6.94 4.88
N SER A 160 -20.48 -5.84 5.32
CA SER A 160 -20.61 -4.62 4.55
C SER A 160 -19.25 -3.89 4.41
N GLN A 161 -19.20 -2.93 3.49
CA GLN A 161 -18.02 -2.10 3.31
C GLN A 161 -17.63 -1.31 4.56
N ASP A 162 -18.61 -0.77 5.29
CA ASP A 162 -18.37 0.01 6.51
C ASP A 162 -17.80 -0.88 7.62
N GLU A 163 -18.24 -2.13 7.72
CA GLU A 163 -17.69 -3.11 8.66
C GLU A 163 -16.25 -3.49 8.30
N LEU A 164 -15.96 -3.70 7.01
CA LEU A 164 -14.59 -3.96 6.55
C LEU A 164 -13.66 -2.77 6.84
N LEU A 165 -14.10 -1.53 6.60
CA LEU A 165 -13.33 -0.32 6.94
C LEU A 165 -13.10 -0.19 8.45
N SER A 166 -14.11 -0.54 9.26
CA SER A 166 -13.96 -0.56 10.72
C SER A 166 -12.92 -1.58 11.19
N LEU A 167 -12.92 -2.79 10.60
CA LEU A 167 -11.91 -3.80 10.87
C LEU A 167 -10.51 -3.32 10.46
N ALA A 168 -10.40 -2.72 9.26
CA ALA A 168 -9.16 -2.19 8.72
C ALA A 168 -8.55 -1.12 9.64
N ALA A 169 -9.35 -0.18 10.14
CA ALA A 169 -8.92 0.87 11.07
C ALA A 169 -8.36 0.29 12.38
N GLY A 170 -8.91 -0.83 12.84
CA GLY A 170 -8.42 -1.53 14.03
C GLY A 170 -7.13 -2.33 13.81
N LEU A 171 -6.72 -2.58 12.56
CA LEU A 171 -5.52 -3.36 12.21
C LEU A 171 -4.26 -2.49 12.09
N GLY A 172 -4.39 -1.25 11.62
CA GLY A 172 -3.26 -0.33 11.46
C GLY A 172 -3.63 0.90 10.64
N ALA A 173 -2.86 1.98 10.80
CA ALA A 173 -3.16 3.29 10.21
C ALA A 173 -3.25 3.29 8.67
N ASP A 174 -2.41 2.50 7.98
CA ASP A 174 -2.39 2.42 6.51
C ASP A 174 -3.41 1.40 5.95
N VAL A 175 -3.99 0.50 6.78
CA VAL A 175 -4.89 -0.57 6.29
C VAL A 175 -6.17 -0.02 5.65
N PRO A 176 -6.83 1.03 6.21
CA PRO A 176 -7.99 1.64 5.56
C PRO A 176 -7.68 2.21 4.18
N PHE A 177 -6.52 2.87 4.00
CA PHE A 177 -6.09 3.38 2.70
C PHE A 177 -5.84 2.22 1.71
N CYS A 178 -5.14 1.16 2.13
CA CYS A 178 -4.90 -0.01 1.29
C CYS A 178 -6.21 -0.71 0.89
N LEU A 179 -7.22 -0.70 1.76
CA LEU A 179 -8.55 -1.25 1.48
C LEU A 179 -9.32 -0.38 0.47
N ALA A 180 -9.29 0.95 0.64
CA ALA A 180 -10.00 1.91 -0.23
C ALA A 180 -9.34 2.05 -1.60
N GLY A 181 -8.03 2.04 -1.65
CA GLY A 181 -7.24 2.14 -2.86
C GLY A 181 -7.12 3.53 -3.49
N GLY A 182 -6.42 3.61 -4.62
CA GLY A 182 -6.30 4.80 -5.44
C GLY A 182 -5.36 5.87 -4.88
N CYS A 183 -5.83 7.12 -4.85
CA CYS A 183 -5.11 8.27 -4.30
C CYS A 183 -5.99 9.00 -3.28
N ALA A 184 -5.43 9.35 -2.11
CA ALA A 184 -6.17 10.05 -1.08
C ALA A 184 -5.27 10.96 -0.24
N ARG A 185 -5.87 12.06 0.25
CA ARG A 185 -5.32 12.84 1.36
C ARG A 185 -5.70 12.15 2.67
N CYS A 186 -4.71 11.78 3.44
CA CYS A 186 -4.85 11.09 4.73
C CYS A 186 -4.45 12.02 5.85
N GLN A 187 -5.37 12.27 6.78
CA GLN A 187 -5.20 13.20 7.91
C GLN A 187 -5.48 12.52 9.25
N GLY A 188 -5.31 13.22 10.38
CA GLY A 188 -5.36 12.63 11.71
C GLY A 188 -4.11 11.80 11.96
N ILE A 189 -4.25 10.53 12.35
CA ILE A 189 -3.14 9.56 12.39
C ILE A 189 -3.03 8.75 11.08
N GLY A 190 -3.80 9.14 10.02
CA GLY A 190 -3.93 8.50 8.72
C GLY A 190 -5.34 7.96 8.41
N GLU A 191 -6.25 8.03 9.38
CA GLU A 191 -7.59 7.45 9.30
C GLU A 191 -8.63 8.33 8.59
N LYS A 192 -8.40 9.64 8.48
CA LYS A 192 -9.32 10.58 7.82
C LYS A 192 -8.94 10.70 6.35
N MET A 193 -9.58 9.92 5.50
CA MET A 193 -9.28 9.85 4.08
C MET A 193 -10.23 10.70 3.25
N THR A 194 -9.69 11.57 2.42
CA THR A 194 -10.40 12.31 1.38
C THR A 194 -9.85 11.89 0.02
N PRO A 195 -10.66 11.32 -0.88
CA PRO A 195 -10.21 10.95 -2.22
C PRO A 195 -9.63 12.15 -2.98
N VAL A 196 -8.51 11.92 -3.67
CA VAL A 196 -7.84 12.88 -4.57
C VAL A 196 -7.79 12.27 -5.96
N THR A 197 -7.84 13.10 -7.00
CA THR A 197 -7.71 12.64 -8.39
C THR A 197 -6.38 11.93 -8.58
N PRO A 198 -6.36 10.63 -8.94
CA PRO A 198 -5.11 9.92 -9.16
C PRO A 198 -4.44 10.35 -10.46
N TRP A 199 -3.12 10.36 -10.47
CA TRP A 199 -2.34 10.43 -11.69
C TRP A 199 -1.82 9.04 -12.03
N HIS A 200 -2.55 8.31 -12.88
CA HIS A 200 -2.20 6.96 -13.29
C HIS A 200 -1.02 6.95 -14.25
N GLY A 201 -0.17 5.94 -14.15
CA GLY A 201 0.90 5.68 -15.11
C GLY A 201 2.12 6.59 -14.97
N LEU A 202 2.34 7.26 -13.81
CA LEU A 202 3.61 7.92 -13.55
C LEU A 202 4.70 6.85 -13.39
N PRO A 203 5.74 6.83 -14.25
CA PRO A 203 6.81 5.83 -14.17
C PRO A 203 7.67 6.06 -12.92
N LEU A 204 7.91 5.00 -12.17
CA LEU A 204 8.62 5.06 -10.90
C LEU A 204 9.75 4.02 -10.83
N VAL A 205 10.84 4.41 -10.20
CA VAL A 205 11.85 3.49 -9.69
C VAL A 205 11.76 3.46 -8.17
N ILE A 206 11.50 2.29 -7.62
CA ILE A 206 11.57 2.07 -6.17
C ILE A 206 12.99 1.64 -5.83
N VAL A 207 13.56 2.28 -4.81
CA VAL A 207 14.89 1.94 -4.29
C VAL A 207 14.79 1.80 -2.77
N ARG A 208 15.22 0.64 -2.26
CA ARG A 208 15.33 0.44 -0.81
C ARG A 208 16.76 0.04 -0.48
N PRO A 209 17.51 0.91 0.24
CA PRO A 209 18.84 0.56 0.74
C PRO A 209 18.79 -0.58 1.77
N ALA A 210 19.96 -1.15 2.06
CA ALA A 210 20.09 -2.28 3.01
C ALA A 210 20.00 -1.84 4.49
N VAL A 211 19.23 -0.78 4.78
CA VAL A 211 18.97 -0.27 6.13
C VAL A 211 17.48 -0.38 6.45
N SER A 212 17.17 -0.57 7.73
CA SER A 212 15.79 -0.60 8.22
C SER A 212 15.61 0.45 9.29
N VAL A 213 14.58 1.26 9.14
CA VAL A 213 14.20 2.30 10.13
C VAL A 213 12.90 1.86 10.79
N SER A 214 12.84 1.89 12.13
CA SER A 214 11.58 1.70 12.82
C SER A 214 10.76 3.00 12.80
N THR A 215 9.45 2.88 12.60
CA THR A 215 8.54 4.05 12.59
C THR A 215 8.63 4.85 13.90
N GLY A 216 8.77 4.17 15.05
CA GLY A 216 8.93 4.83 16.34
C GLY A 216 10.22 5.65 16.42
N ALA A 217 11.35 5.12 15.90
CA ALA A 217 12.60 5.87 15.83
C ALA A 217 12.48 7.10 14.92
N ALA A 218 11.80 6.97 13.77
CA ALA A 218 11.57 8.06 12.85
C ALA A 218 10.79 9.24 13.51
N TYR A 219 9.71 8.94 14.24
CA TYR A 219 8.96 9.96 15.00
C TYR A 219 9.81 10.60 16.10
N ALA A 220 10.62 9.82 16.82
CA ALA A 220 11.50 10.37 17.86
C ALA A 220 12.54 11.35 17.28
N GLN A 221 13.05 11.11 16.07
CA GLN A 221 13.97 12.02 15.38
C GLN A 221 13.28 13.32 14.94
N ILE A 222 12.02 13.24 14.48
CA ILE A 222 11.23 14.43 14.17
C ILE A 222 10.97 15.27 15.42
N ASP A 223 10.65 14.64 16.55
CA ASP A 223 10.42 15.34 17.82
C ASP A 223 11.68 16.12 18.29
N ALA A 224 12.86 15.59 17.95
CA ALA A 224 14.14 16.24 18.26
C ALA A 224 14.56 17.31 17.24
N SER A 225 13.94 17.34 16.05
CA SER A 225 14.26 18.31 14.99
C SER A 225 13.58 19.65 15.24
N SER A 226 14.36 20.75 15.10
CA SER A 226 13.84 22.13 15.20
C SER A 226 13.36 22.70 13.86
N HIS A 227 13.63 22.03 12.75
CA HIS A 227 13.33 22.50 11.39
C HIS A 227 12.27 21.61 10.77
N LYS A 228 11.18 22.22 10.29
CA LYS A 228 10.16 21.55 9.50
C LYS A 228 9.92 22.34 8.23
N ARG A 229 10.06 21.69 7.08
CA ARG A 229 9.66 22.27 5.79
C ARG A 229 8.17 22.65 5.84
N PRO A 230 7.74 23.69 5.10
CA PRO A 230 6.33 24.03 5.02
C PRO A 230 5.53 22.87 4.41
N ASP A 231 4.27 22.77 4.82
CA ASP A 231 3.32 21.82 4.25
C ASP A 231 3.01 22.19 2.79
N THR A 232 3.21 21.25 1.89
CA THR A 232 2.97 21.37 0.45
C THR A 232 1.82 20.49 -0.03
N THR A 233 0.99 19.97 0.88
CA THR A 233 -0.06 19.01 0.55
C THR A 233 -1.12 19.58 -0.39
N GLU A 234 -1.53 20.86 -0.21
CA GLU A 234 -2.49 21.51 -1.13
C GLU A 234 -1.90 21.69 -2.55
N GLN A 235 -0.61 22.06 -2.64
CA GLN A 235 0.08 22.19 -3.92
C GLN A 235 0.19 20.82 -4.62
N MET A 236 0.38 19.75 -3.87
CA MET A 236 0.39 18.38 -4.41
C MET A 236 -0.99 18.00 -4.97
N VAL A 237 -2.08 18.32 -4.27
CA VAL A 237 -3.45 18.09 -4.79
C VAL A 237 -3.64 18.80 -6.12
N GLN A 238 -3.27 20.08 -6.20
CA GLN A 238 -3.33 20.87 -7.45
C GLN A 238 -2.46 20.24 -8.56
N ALA A 239 -1.23 19.80 -8.23
CA ALA A 239 -0.33 19.17 -9.18
C ALA A 239 -0.92 17.89 -9.80
N LEU A 240 -1.61 17.08 -8.99
CA LEU A 240 -2.28 15.87 -9.45
C LEU A 240 -3.49 16.17 -10.35
N GLU A 241 -4.31 17.15 -9.97
CA GLU A 241 -5.48 17.57 -10.75
C GLU A 241 -5.08 18.14 -12.12
N GLU A 242 -4.03 18.97 -12.15
CA GLU A 242 -3.52 19.61 -13.38
C GLU A 242 -2.59 18.69 -14.19
N LYS A 243 -2.17 17.55 -13.63
CA LYS A 243 -1.10 16.70 -14.19
C LYS A 243 0.17 17.49 -14.49
N ASN A 244 0.55 18.36 -13.55
CA ASN A 244 1.68 19.27 -13.66
C ASN A 244 2.92 18.68 -12.98
N ILE A 245 3.82 18.08 -13.75
CA ILE A 245 5.01 17.40 -13.22
C ILE A 245 5.97 18.37 -12.51
N SER A 246 6.07 19.62 -12.97
CA SER A 246 6.93 20.62 -12.33
C SER A 246 6.40 21.01 -10.94
N LEU A 247 5.08 21.21 -10.83
CA LEU A 247 4.43 21.49 -9.56
C LEU A 247 4.50 20.28 -8.61
N LEU A 248 4.27 19.06 -9.14
CA LEU A 248 4.40 17.82 -8.39
C LEU A 248 5.81 17.69 -7.80
N SER A 249 6.84 17.87 -8.64
CA SER A 249 8.26 17.82 -8.22
C SER A 249 8.57 18.82 -7.12
N ALA A 250 8.08 20.06 -7.25
CA ALA A 250 8.30 21.11 -6.25
C ALA A 250 7.51 20.89 -4.94
N SER A 251 6.45 20.06 -4.99
CA SER A 251 5.57 19.76 -3.86
C SER A 251 5.94 18.47 -3.12
N LEU A 252 6.89 17.68 -3.62
CA LEU A 252 7.37 16.49 -2.90
C LEU A 252 7.92 16.91 -1.53
N MET A 253 7.43 16.24 -0.47
CA MET A 253 7.83 16.57 0.90
C MET A 253 7.60 15.39 1.83
N ASN A 254 8.63 15.05 2.61
CA ASN A 254 8.55 14.06 3.67
C ASN A 254 9.34 14.55 4.88
N HIS A 255 8.63 14.88 5.98
CA HIS A 255 9.27 15.38 7.19
C HIS A 255 10.24 14.40 7.85
N PHE A 256 10.04 13.06 7.66
CA PHE A 256 10.98 12.09 8.21
C PHE A 256 12.40 12.21 7.63
N GLU A 257 12.55 12.72 6.40
CA GLU A 257 13.88 12.95 5.82
C GLU A 257 14.72 13.91 6.66
N GLU A 258 14.10 14.97 7.21
CA GLU A 258 14.79 15.99 8.00
C GLU A 258 15.37 15.44 9.31
N GLY A 259 14.67 14.50 9.93
CA GLY A 259 15.13 13.85 11.15
C GLY A 259 16.08 12.68 10.92
N LEU A 260 15.86 11.91 9.84
CA LEU A 260 16.55 10.66 9.60
C LEU A 260 17.87 10.82 8.86
N PHE A 261 17.96 11.66 7.82
CA PHE A 261 19.17 11.78 7.01
C PHE A 261 20.41 12.21 7.79
N PRO A 262 20.32 13.11 8.79
CA PRO A 262 21.47 13.44 9.61
C PRO A 262 21.95 12.32 10.54
N GLN A 263 21.14 11.28 10.75
CA GLN A 263 21.40 10.19 11.71
C GLN A 263 21.69 8.85 11.03
N GLU A 264 21.31 8.70 9.76
CA GLU A 264 21.36 7.43 9.01
C GLU A 264 22.15 7.63 7.71
N ASP A 265 23.46 7.43 7.77
CA ASP A 265 24.39 7.65 6.66
C ASP A 265 23.95 6.93 5.37
N GLU A 266 23.33 5.74 5.46
CA GLU A 266 22.89 4.99 4.29
C GLU A 266 21.68 5.64 3.62
N LEU A 267 20.79 6.31 4.37
CA LEU A 267 19.70 7.09 3.78
C LEU A 267 20.23 8.35 3.09
N ALA A 268 21.15 9.08 3.74
CA ALA A 268 21.79 10.25 3.15
C ALA A 268 22.51 9.86 1.84
N ARG A 269 23.30 8.78 1.87
CA ARG A 269 23.99 8.24 0.69
C ARG A 269 23.00 7.85 -0.42
N THR A 270 21.88 7.23 -0.07
CA THR A 270 20.85 6.87 -1.07
C THR A 270 20.29 8.11 -1.75
N SER A 271 20.00 9.15 -0.99
CA SER A 271 19.56 10.45 -1.52
C SER A 271 20.59 11.06 -2.47
N GLU A 272 21.89 11.02 -2.12
CA GLU A 272 22.99 11.48 -2.99
C GLU A 272 23.07 10.67 -4.31
N VAL A 273 22.92 9.36 -4.23
CA VAL A 273 22.90 8.50 -5.42
C VAL A 273 21.75 8.84 -6.34
N LEU A 274 20.54 9.00 -5.79
CA LEU A 274 19.34 9.33 -6.57
C LEU A 274 19.42 10.72 -7.19
N SER A 275 20.01 11.69 -6.51
CA SER A 275 20.17 13.06 -7.02
C SER A 275 20.98 13.14 -8.32
N ARG A 276 21.88 12.19 -8.56
CA ARG A 276 22.71 12.13 -9.79
C ARG A 276 21.91 11.94 -11.08
N PHE A 277 20.70 11.40 -10.98
CA PHE A 277 19.83 11.19 -12.14
C PHE A 277 19.05 12.45 -12.55
N GLY A 278 19.08 13.53 -11.75
CA GLY A 278 18.40 14.79 -12.04
C GLY A 278 16.87 14.64 -12.17
N ARG A 279 16.30 13.66 -11.50
CA ARG A 279 14.85 13.36 -11.47
C ARG A 279 14.27 13.63 -10.09
N PRO A 280 12.97 13.97 -10.01
CA PRO A 280 12.29 14.09 -8.71
C PRO A 280 12.32 12.75 -7.97
N PHE A 281 12.70 12.76 -6.70
CA PHE A 281 12.68 11.58 -5.85
C PHE A 281 12.38 11.97 -4.39
N GLN A 282 11.92 11.01 -3.60
CA GLN A 282 11.64 11.18 -2.19
C GLN A 282 11.60 9.84 -1.46
N MET A 283 11.93 9.86 -0.17
CA MET A 283 11.67 8.73 0.72
C MET A 283 10.16 8.58 0.99
N THR A 284 9.64 7.36 1.03
CA THR A 284 8.24 7.11 1.33
C THR A 284 8.01 6.62 2.76
N GLY A 285 6.93 7.10 3.40
CA GLY A 285 6.62 6.76 4.79
C GLY A 285 7.76 7.12 5.72
N SER A 286 7.94 6.32 6.78
CA SER A 286 9.09 6.43 7.69
C SER A 286 10.39 5.80 7.13
N GLY A 287 10.41 5.47 5.85
CA GLY A 287 11.57 4.87 5.19
C GLY A 287 11.61 3.33 5.38
N SER A 288 12.62 2.70 4.86
CA SER A 288 13.81 3.24 4.19
C SER A 288 13.71 3.30 2.66
N ALA A 289 12.55 2.99 2.04
CA ALA A 289 12.42 3.04 0.59
C ALA A 289 12.25 4.46 0.07
N PHE A 290 12.78 4.68 -1.13
CA PHE A 290 12.62 5.87 -1.94
C PHE A 290 11.87 5.52 -3.22
N PHE A 291 11.18 6.50 -3.78
CA PHE A 291 10.74 6.47 -5.17
C PHE A 291 11.37 7.60 -5.95
N LEU A 292 11.68 7.33 -7.21
CA LEU A 292 12.15 8.32 -8.19
C LEU A 292 11.18 8.32 -9.36
N ILE A 293 10.78 9.50 -9.82
CA ILE A 293 9.85 9.67 -10.95
C ILE A 293 10.67 9.82 -12.21
N ALA A 294 10.50 8.90 -13.17
CA ALA A 294 11.17 8.94 -14.48
C ALA A 294 10.26 9.55 -15.56
N ASP A 295 10.81 9.87 -16.73
CA ASP A 295 10.00 10.37 -17.84
C ASP A 295 9.16 9.26 -18.49
N ASP A 296 9.70 8.04 -18.55
CA ASP A 296 9.03 6.86 -19.09
C ASP A 296 9.56 5.57 -18.43
N LEU A 297 8.90 4.42 -18.72
CA LEU A 297 9.31 3.12 -18.18
C LEU A 297 10.66 2.64 -18.69
N LYS A 298 11.12 3.12 -19.86
CA LYS A 298 12.43 2.77 -20.41
C LYS A 298 13.53 3.45 -19.60
N GLU A 299 13.37 4.73 -19.31
CA GLU A 299 14.28 5.46 -18.42
C GLU A 299 14.27 4.86 -17.01
N ALA A 300 13.08 4.57 -16.46
CA ALA A 300 12.95 3.90 -15.16
C ALA A 300 13.74 2.58 -15.12
N SER A 301 13.65 1.76 -16.17
CA SER A 301 14.40 0.50 -16.28
C SER A 301 15.90 0.75 -16.30
N HIS A 302 16.37 1.72 -17.09
CA HIS A 302 17.80 2.06 -17.18
C HIS A 302 18.35 2.55 -15.82
N ILE A 303 17.59 3.39 -15.11
CA ILE A 303 17.97 3.87 -13.78
C ILE A 303 18.05 2.71 -12.79
N ALA A 304 17.00 1.84 -12.76
CA ALA A 304 16.96 0.69 -11.87
C ALA A 304 18.12 -0.28 -12.10
N GLU A 305 18.45 -0.60 -13.37
CA GLU A 305 19.58 -1.44 -13.75
C GLU A 305 20.92 -0.81 -13.33
N THR A 306 21.08 0.50 -13.49
CA THR A 306 22.28 1.22 -13.07
C THR A 306 22.47 1.14 -11.56
N ILE A 307 21.42 1.43 -10.78
CA ILE A 307 21.46 1.34 -9.33
C ILE A 307 21.74 -0.09 -8.86
N SER A 308 21.05 -1.09 -9.43
CA SER A 308 21.27 -2.50 -9.08
C SER A 308 22.70 -2.98 -9.31
N ARG A 309 23.34 -2.49 -10.38
CA ARG A 309 24.74 -2.81 -10.70
C ARG A 309 25.72 -2.14 -9.74
N GLU A 310 25.48 -0.87 -9.38
CA GLU A 310 26.35 -0.09 -8.49
C GLU A 310 26.16 -0.45 -7.02
N HIS A 311 24.93 -0.82 -6.64
CA HIS A 311 24.51 -1.13 -5.28
C HIS A 311 23.76 -2.47 -5.21
N PRO A 312 24.43 -3.63 -5.42
CA PRO A 312 23.76 -4.94 -5.55
C PRO A 312 23.04 -5.41 -4.27
N ALA A 313 23.32 -4.78 -3.13
CA ALA A 313 22.61 -5.05 -1.85
C ALA A 313 21.31 -4.27 -1.72
N TRP A 314 21.04 -3.30 -2.61
CA TRP A 314 19.80 -2.53 -2.58
C TRP A 314 18.72 -3.24 -3.38
N TYR A 315 17.49 -3.18 -2.87
CA TYR A 315 16.32 -3.58 -3.64
C TYR A 315 15.97 -2.47 -4.64
N THR A 316 15.71 -2.86 -5.90
CA THR A 316 15.18 -1.96 -6.92
C THR A 316 14.01 -2.61 -7.64
N ALA A 317 13.02 -1.81 -8.00
CA ALA A 317 11.91 -2.24 -8.84
C ALA A 317 11.42 -1.10 -9.73
N VAL A 318 11.03 -1.43 -10.95
CA VAL A 318 10.32 -0.50 -11.84
C VAL A 318 8.83 -0.72 -11.66
N THR A 319 8.09 0.36 -11.52
CA THR A 319 6.63 0.35 -11.34
C THR A 319 6.02 1.64 -11.87
N GLU A 320 4.74 1.83 -11.66
CA GLU A 320 4.03 3.08 -11.97
C GLU A 320 2.90 3.30 -10.96
N THR A 321 2.37 4.53 -10.93
CA THR A 321 1.16 4.84 -10.14
C THR A 321 -0.07 4.15 -10.74
N LEU A 322 -0.94 3.63 -9.85
CA LEU A 322 -2.12 2.84 -10.20
C LEU A 322 -3.32 3.71 -10.54
#